data_3c51dda2670a4ece30b30c9029fb2b3a
#
_entry.id   3c51dda2670a4ece30b30c9029fb2b3a
#
_cell.length_a   1.000
_cell.length_b   1.000
_cell.length_c   1.000
_cell.angle_alpha   90.00
_cell.angle_beta   90.00
_cell.angle_gamma   90.00
#
_symmetry.space_group_name_H-M   'P 1'
#
loop_
_entity.id
_entity.type
_entity.pdbx_description
1 polymer ?
#
loop_
_entity_poly.entity_id
_entity_poly.type
_entity_poly.pdbx_seq_one_letter_code
_entity_poly.pdbx_strand_id
1 'polypeptide(L)'
;MAAEKPQNLQDTFLNYVRKNKTPLTIFLINGVKLQGIVSWFDNFCVLLRRDGQSQLIDKHAISTIMPAAPVQLYEQEEDLDD
;
A
#
# COMPACT_ATOMS: atom_id res chain seq x y z
N MET A 1 -14.69 -9.85 17.80
CA MET A 1 -14.58 -9.60 17.40
C MET A 1 -14.10 -9.22 16.67
N ALA A 2 -13.79 -9.18 16.85
CA ALA A 2 -13.39 -8.57 16.17
C ALA A 2 -13.12 -8.83 15.18
N ALA A 3 -12.97 -9.38 15.28
CA ALA A 3 -12.69 -9.61 14.26
C ALA A 3 -13.38 -9.37 13.32
N GLU A 4 -13.79 -9.18 13.56
CA GLU A 4 -14.32 -8.90 12.79
C GLU A 4 -13.99 -8.24 11.87
N LYS A 5 -13.57 -7.70 11.99
CA LYS A 5 -13.25 -7.05 11.03
C LYS A 5 -12.23 -7.58 10.31
N PRO A 6 -12.41 -8.14 9.29
CA PRO A 6 -11.37 -8.77 8.57
C PRO A 6 -10.37 -7.74 8.16
N GLN A 7 -9.16 -8.13 8.31
CA GLN A 7 -8.14 -7.31 7.82
C GLN A 7 -8.13 -7.41 6.35
N ASN A 8 -8.25 -6.31 5.71
CA ASN A 8 -8.14 -6.23 4.27
C ASN A 8 -6.66 -6.29 3.91
N LEU A 9 -6.26 -7.26 3.11
CA LEU A 9 -4.85 -7.38 2.74
C LEU A 9 -4.33 -6.11 2.11
N GLN A 10 -5.11 -5.50 1.26
CA GLN A 10 -4.70 -4.27 0.60
C GLN A 10 -4.43 -3.18 1.62
N ASP A 11 -5.32 -3.01 2.57
CA ASP A 11 -5.15 -1.98 3.58
C ASP A 11 -3.98 -2.28 4.49
N THR A 12 -3.78 -3.54 4.83
CA THR A 12 -2.65 -3.93 5.67
C THR A 12 -1.34 -3.62 4.96
N PHE A 13 -1.27 -3.95 3.68
CA PHE A 13 -0.09 -3.70 2.88
C PHE A 13 0.17 -2.19 2.76
N LEU A 14 -0.87 -1.44 2.43
CA LEU A 14 -0.71 0.00 2.25
C LEU A 14 -0.31 0.69 3.55
N ASN A 15 -0.88 0.22 4.65
CA ASN A 15 -0.53 0.79 5.94
C ASN A 15 0.92 0.51 6.30
N TYR A 16 1.38 -0.68 5.98
CA TYR A 16 2.77 -1.06 6.25
C TYR A 16 3.74 -0.17 5.47
N VAL A 17 3.53 -0.04 4.16
CA VAL A 17 4.45 0.75 3.34
C VAL A 17 4.37 2.22 3.68
N ARG A 18 3.20 2.69 4.10
CA ARG A 18 3.05 4.08 4.51
C ARG A 18 3.85 4.34 5.80
N LYS A 19 3.70 3.49 6.78
CA LYS A 19 4.35 3.68 8.06
C LYS A 19 5.87 3.57 7.94
N ASN A 20 6.33 2.68 7.10
CA ASN A 20 7.76 2.46 6.94
C ASN A 20 8.38 3.33 5.85
N LYS A 21 7.56 4.15 5.20
CA LYS A 21 8.02 5.04 4.13
C LYS A 21 8.79 4.27 3.08
N THR A 22 8.25 3.12 2.71
CA THR A 22 8.90 2.24 1.74
C THR A 22 8.61 2.73 0.33
N PRO A 23 9.63 3.05 -0.45
CA PRO A 23 9.40 3.42 -1.84
C PRO A 23 8.78 2.26 -2.60
N LEU A 24 7.91 2.59 -3.53
CA LEU A 24 7.26 1.55 -4.30
C LEU A 24 6.93 2.04 -5.69
N THR A 25 6.56 1.09 -6.54
CA THR A 25 6.12 1.35 -7.89
C THR A 25 4.69 0.88 -8.02
N ILE A 26 3.82 1.74 -8.51
CA ILE A 26 2.43 1.41 -8.78
C ILE A 26 2.26 1.27 -10.28
N PHE A 27 1.78 0.11 -10.70
CA PHE A 27 1.48 -0.16 -12.10
C PHE A 27 -0.01 0.04 -12.31
N LEU A 28 -0.36 0.88 -13.24
CA LEU A 28 -1.76 1.14 -13.55
C LEU A 28 -2.23 0.18 -14.63
N ILE A 29 -3.53 0.01 -14.71
CA ILE A 29 -4.10 -0.94 -15.67
C ILE A 29 -3.82 -0.53 -17.12
N ASN A 30 -3.51 0.73 -17.36
CA ASN A 30 -3.16 1.19 -18.70
C ASN A 30 -1.66 1.09 -18.99
N GLY A 31 -0.89 0.49 -18.08
CA GLY A 31 0.53 0.27 -18.30
C GLY A 31 1.44 1.37 -17.78
N VAL A 32 0.88 2.42 -17.26
CA VAL A 32 1.69 3.51 -16.69
C VAL A 32 2.27 3.07 -15.36
N LYS A 33 3.51 3.47 -15.09
CA LYS A 33 4.19 3.21 -13.83
C LYS A 33 4.36 4.52 -13.08
N LEU A 34 4.04 4.48 -11.78
CA LEU A 34 4.22 5.61 -10.90
C LEU A 34 5.07 5.17 -9.73
N GLN A 35 6.01 5.99 -9.32
CA GLN A 35 6.91 5.64 -8.23
C GLN A 35 6.80 6.68 -7.13
N GLY A 36 7.00 6.23 -5.89
CA GLY A 36 6.96 7.14 -4.77
C GLY A 36 6.69 6.42 -3.48
N ILE A 37 6.22 7.19 -2.52
CA ILE A 37 5.93 6.69 -1.18
C ILE A 37 4.47 7.01 -0.89
N VAL A 38 3.75 6.02 -0.35
CA VAL A 38 2.36 6.23 0.04
C VAL A 38 2.33 7.17 1.22
N SER A 39 1.67 8.31 1.07
CA SER A 39 1.53 9.24 2.18
C SER A 39 0.18 9.08 2.86
N TRP A 40 -0.82 8.63 2.14
CA TRP A 40 -2.14 8.37 2.72
C TRP A 40 -2.92 7.47 1.77
N PHE A 41 -3.97 6.88 2.29
CA PHE A 41 -4.89 6.13 1.44
C PHE A 41 -6.23 6.00 2.16
N ASP A 42 -7.26 5.74 1.39
CA ASP A 42 -8.57 5.44 1.97
C ASP A 42 -9.18 4.30 1.16
N ASN A 43 -10.51 4.14 1.27
CA ASN A 43 -11.17 3.01 0.62
C ASN A 43 -11.12 3.09 -0.91
N PHE A 44 -10.94 4.28 -1.45
CA PHE A 44 -11.06 4.48 -2.89
C PHE A 44 -9.77 4.91 -3.56
N CYS A 45 -8.89 5.56 -2.83
CA CYS A 45 -7.73 6.23 -3.44
C CYS A 45 -6.47 6.00 -2.64
N VAL A 46 -5.34 6.18 -3.32
CA VAL A 46 -4.02 6.17 -2.70
C VAL A 46 -3.35 7.48 -3.07
N LEU A 47 -2.77 8.12 -2.07
CA LEU A 47 -2.03 9.36 -2.29
C LEU A 47 -0.54 9.02 -2.30
N LEU A 48 0.07 9.18 -3.46
CA LEU A 48 1.47 8.85 -3.68
C LEU A 48 2.28 10.12 -3.73
N ARG A 49 3.41 10.11 -3.04
CA ARG A 49 4.24 11.30 -2.96
C ARG A 49 5.61 11.04 -3.51
N ARG A 50 6.08 11.96 -4.33
CA ARG A 50 7.41 11.86 -4.92
C ARG A 50 7.93 13.26 -5.19
N ASP A 51 9.14 13.54 -4.69
CA ASP A 51 9.82 14.81 -4.98
C ASP A 51 8.98 16.02 -4.65
N GLY A 52 8.24 15.95 -3.55
CA GLY A 52 7.42 17.08 -3.13
C GLY A 52 6.09 17.18 -3.83
N GLN A 53 5.80 16.29 -4.75
CA GLN A 53 4.54 16.29 -5.46
C GLN A 53 3.69 15.13 -4.99
N SER A 54 2.38 15.35 -4.96
CA SER A 54 1.43 14.32 -4.55
C SER A 54 0.54 13.96 -5.73
N GLN A 55 0.32 12.67 -5.91
CA GLN A 55 -0.57 12.15 -6.93
C GLN A 55 -1.66 11.35 -6.29
N LEU A 56 -2.88 11.65 -6.64
CA LEU A 56 -4.03 10.93 -6.13
C LEU A 56 -4.41 9.88 -7.17
N ILE A 57 -4.41 8.62 -6.74
CA ILE A 57 -4.60 7.51 -7.65
C ILE A 57 -5.85 6.73 -7.23
N ASP A 58 -6.76 6.53 -8.17
CA ASP A 58 -7.94 5.72 -7.94
C ASP A 58 -7.51 4.25 -7.82
N LYS A 59 -7.94 3.59 -6.76
CA LYS A 59 -7.57 2.19 -6.56
C LYS A 59 -8.03 1.31 -7.72
N HIS A 60 -9.13 1.65 -8.37
CA HIS A 60 -9.60 0.86 -9.49
C HIS A 60 -8.65 0.91 -10.68
N ALA A 61 -7.79 1.89 -10.73
CA ALA A 61 -6.84 2.01 -11.83
C ALA A 61 -5.54 1.28 -11.53
N ILE A 62 -5.38 0.72 -10.35
CA ILE A 62 -4.13 0.07 -9.96
C ILE A 62 -4.18 -1.40 -10.31
N SER A 63 -3.16 -1.85 -11.00
CA SER A 63 -2.99 -3.27 -11.32
C SER A 63 -2.12 -3.96 -10.29
N THR A 64 -0.95 -3.40 -10.01
CA THR A 64 0.05 -4.04 -9.15
C THR A 64 0.83 -2.97 -8.42
N ILE A 65 1.22 -3.28 -7.20
CA ILE A 65 2.12 -2.41 -6.43
C ILE A 65 3.33 -3.23 -6.03
N MET A 66 4.52 -2.73 -6.39
CA MET A 66 5.75 -3.43 -6.08
C MET A 66 6.59 -2.58 -5.15
N PRO A 67 6.74 -3.00 -3.89
CA PRO A 67 7.60 -2.26 -2.96
C PRO A 67 9.06 -2.50 -3.28
N ALA A 68 9.90 -1.51 -2.99
CA ALA A 68 11.33 -1.62 -3.23
C ALA A 68 12.02 -2.46 -2.18
N ALA A 69 11.36 -2.70 -1.05
CA ALA A 69 11.93 -3.48 0.03
C ALA A 69 10.93 -4.54 0.44
N PRO A 70 11.39 -5.63 1.06
CA PRO A 70 10.47 -6.69 1.48
C PRO A 70 9.42 -6.17 2.45
N VAL A 71 8.22 -6.69 2.32
CA VAL A 71 7.11 -6.40 3.22
C VAL A 71 6.87 -7.64 4.03
N GLN A 72 6.93 -7.51 5.36
CA GLN A 72 6.90 -8.67 6.22
C GLN A 72 5.58 -8.77 6.97
N LEU A 73 4.53 -8.97 6.23
CA LEU A 73 3.21 -9.09 6.82
C LEU A 73 3.05 -10.41 7.57
N TYR A 74 3.73 -11.43 7.10
CA TYR A 74 3.60 -12.73 7.74
C TYR A 74 4.16 -12.75 9.14
N GLU A 75 5.23 -12.03 9.37
CA GLU A 75 5.82 -12.02 10.69
C GLU A 75 4.86 -11.45 11.70
N GLN A 76 4.10 -10.45 11.29
CA GLN A 76 3.13 -9.87 12.18
C GLN A 76 2.07 -10.88 12.55
N GLU A 77 1.63 -11.67 11.57
CA GLU A 77 0.63 -12.67 11.84
C GLU A 77 1.15 -13.74 12.78
N GLU A 78 2.39 -14.13 12.59
CA GLU A 78 2.96 -15.13 13.45
C GLU A 78 3.05 -14.65 14.88
N ASP A 79 3.41 -13.40 15.04
CA ASP A 79 3.47 -12.83 16.38
C ASP A 79 2.12 -12.87 17.04
N LEU A 80 1.09 -12.61 16.29
CA LEU A 80 -0.25 -12.62 16.84
C LEU A 80 -0.68 -14.00 17.24
N ASP A 81 -0.23 -15.01 16.53
CA ASP A 81 -0.62 -16.36 16.83
C ASP A 81 -0.04 -16.84 18.14
N ASP A 82 1.06 -16.30 18.51
CA ASP A 82 1.65 -16.71 19.78
C ASP A 82 0.98 -16.03 20.93
#